data_e09275989314667361739ad8d71abfe1
#
_entry.id   e09275989314667361739ad8d71abfe1
#
_cell.length_a   1.000
_cell.length_b   1.000
_cell.length_c   1.000
_cell.angle_alpha   90.00
_cell.angle_beta   90.00
_cell.angle_gamma   90.00
#
_symmetry.space_group_name_H-M   'P 1'
#
loop_
_entity.id
_entity.type
_entity.pdbx_description
1 polymer ?
#
loop_
_entity_poly.entity_id
_entity_poly.type
_entity_poly.pdbx_seq_one_letter_code
_entity_poly.pdbx_strand_id
1 'polypeptide(L)'
;MSLDKSYLDQFIKATEFAAFGASSFIGKKDKEAADKGAVDKMRSELNKINMLGTVVIGEGEMDEAPMLHIGEKVGTKKGAEIDIALDPLEGTNFTANNLPGAFAVLAAAEKGNLLSAPDTYMEKIVIGSNYPKNLLDLDFGVEKNIKLLASAKGVKPSELSACVLKRDRHKHIIEKLNLGESAEVDKIPKPAQEYVKQIKKKKESE
;
A
#
# COMPACT_ATOMS: atom_id res chain seq x y z
N MET A 1 8.72 24.86 3.41
CA MET A 1 10.07 24.27 3.22
C MET A 1 9.89 22.80 2.91
N SER A 2 10.73 22.18 2.12
CA SER A 2 10.70 20.73 1.89
C SER A 2 11.61 20.05 2.90
N LEU A 3 11.24 18.85 3.34
CA LEU A 3 12.07 18.02 4.19
C LEU A 3 13.47 17.90 3.60
N ASP A 4 14.50 17.94 4.44
CA ASP A 4 15.88 17.84 3.99
C ASP A 4 16.11 16.46 3.31
N LYS A 5 16.77 16.49 2.15
CA LYS A 5 17.05 15.28 1.38
C LYS A 5 17.89 14.24 2.13
N SER A 6 18.64 14.65 3.16
CA SER A 6 19.40 13.74 4.00
C SER A 6 18.55 12.72 4.76
N TYR A 7 17.27 12.99 4.94
CA TYR A 7 16.32 12.02 5.52
C TYR A 7 15.95 10.90 4.57
N LEU A 8 16.01 11.11 3.24
CA LEU A 8 15.54 10.15 2.25
C LEU A 8 16.23 8.79 2.39
N ASP A 9 17.56 8.77 2.43
CA ASP A 9 18.35 7.53 2.56
C ASP A 9 18.06 6.81 3.88
N GLN A 10 17.82 7.57 4.95
CA GLN A 10 17.51 7.01 6.26
C GLN A 10 16.11 6.37 6.27
N PHE A 11 15.12 6.99 5.62
CA PHE A 11 13.77 6.42 5.49
C PHE A 11 13.75 5.21 4.54
N ILE A 12 14.49 5.26 3.42
CA ILE A 12 14.68 4.09 2.54
C ILE A 12 15.25 2.92 3.35
N LYS A 13 16.29 3.17 4.14
CA LYS A 13 16.88 2.15 5.01
C LYS A 13 15.85 1.56 6.00
N ALA A 14 14.98 2.37 6.57
CA ALA A 14 13.94 1.87 7.48
C ALA A 14 12.96 0.91 6.75
N THR A 15 12.56 1.21 5.52
CA THR A 15 11.71 0.31 4.72
C THR A 15 12.45 -0.95 4.27
N GLU A 16 13.73 -0.85 3.89
CA GLU A 16 14.57 -2.01 3.57
C GLU A 16 14.70 -2.97 4.75
N PHE A 17 14.92 -2.44 5.96
CA PHE A 17 15.02 -3.25 7.16
C PHE A 17 13.68 -3.88 7.55
N ALA A 18 12.56 -3.20 7.35
CA ALA A 18 11.23 -3.79 7.51
C ALA A 18 11.05 -5.01 6.58
N ALA A 19 11.33 -4.83 5.29
CA ALA A 19 11.27 -5.92 4.32
C ALA A 19 12.22 -7.08 4.69
N PHE A 20 13.43 -6.77 5.15
CA PHE A 20 14.36 -7.78 5.65
C PHE A 20 13.80 -8.52 6.87
N GLY A 21 13.18 -7.83 7.82
CA GLY A 21 12.53 -8.44 8.99
C GLY A 21 11.44 -9.42 8.60
N ALA A 22 10.57 -9.01 7.67
CA ALA A 22 9.50 -9.86 7.15
C ALA A 22 10.02 -11.07 6.35
N SER A 23 11.16 -10.93 5.66
CA SER A 23 11.67 -11.96 4.75
C SER A 23 11.91 -13.31 5.42
N SER A 24 12.25 -13.31 6.70
CA SER A 24 12.46 -14.53 7.51
C SER A 24 11.19 -15.38 7.66
N PHE A 25 10.02 -14.83 7.35
CA PHE A 25 8.72 -15.45 7.52
C PHE A 25 8.03 -15.79 6.18
N ILE A 26 8.71 -15.61 5.05
CA ILE A 26 8.18 -15.94 3.73
C ILE A 26 7.80 -17.42 3.67
N GLY A 27 6.54 -17.70 3.34
CA GLY A 27 6.01 -19.06 3.18
C GLY A 27 5.73 -19.83 4.48
N LYS A 28 5.95 -19.22 5.65
CA LYS A 28 5.77 -19.88 6.95
C LYS A 28 4.33 -19.93 7.44
N LYS A 29 3.38 -19.38 6.69
CA LYS A 29 1.94 -19.33 7.05
C LYS A 29 1.62 -18.54 8.32
N ASP A 30 2.56 -17.75 8.80
CA ASP A 30 2.47 -16.94 10.00
C ASP A 30 2.55 -15.45 9.62
N LYS A 31 1.39 -14.85 9.38
CA LYS A 31 1.28 -13.43 8.99
C LYS A 31 1.62 -12.48 10.14
N GLU A 32 1.31 -12.88 11.38
CA GLU A 32 1.53 -12.06 12.57
C GLU A 32 3.02 -11.97 12.90
N ALA A 33 3.74 -13.10 12.81
CA ALA A 33 5.19 -13.09 12.97
C ALA A 33 5.91 -12.32 11.85
N ALA A 34 5.39 -12.39 10.60
CA ALA A 34 5.94 -11.63 9.48
C ALA A 34 5.78 -10.12 9.70
N ASP A 35 4.60 -9.71 10.12
CA ASP A 35 4.29 -8.33 10.45
C ASP A 35 5.16 -7.81 11.60
N LYS A 36 5.16 -8.53 12.72
CA LYS A 36 6.02 -8.20 13.87
C LYS A 36 7.49 -8.04 13.49
N GLY A 37 8.00 -8.94 12.63
CA GLY A 37 9.38 -8.88 12.15
C GLY A 37 9.67 -7.59 11.38
N ALA A 38 8.73 -7.14 10.55
CA ALA A 38 8.82 -5.88 9.82
C ALA A 38 8.77 -4.66 10.76
N VAL A 39 7.77 -4.63 11.65
CA VAL A 39 7.56 -3.56 12.64
C VAL A 39 8.81 -3.36 13.52
N ASP A 40 9.34 -4.44 14.11
CA ASP A 40 10.49 -4.36 15.00
C ASP A 40 11.73 -3.77 14.30
N LYS A 41 11.95 -4.15 13.03
CA LYS A 41 13.08 -3.66 12.25
C LYS A 41 12.89 -2.22 11.80
N MET A 42 11.71 -1.86 11.30
CA MET A 42 11.42 -0.48 10.92
C MET A 42 11.56 0.47 12.10
N ARG A 43 10.95 0.13 13.24
CA ARG A 43 11.04 0.92 14.48
C ARG A 43 12.51 1.11 14.93
N SER A 44 13.29 0.03 14.87
CA SER A 44 14.70 0.09 15.24
C SER A 44 15.50 1.07 14.37
N GLU A 45 15.24 1.11 13.06
CA GLU A 45 15.94 2.05 12.17
C GLU A 45 15.41 3.47 12.32
N LEU A 46 14.09 3.66 12.43
CA LEU A 46 13.50 4.98 12.67
C LEU A 46 14.07 5.63 13.95
N ASN A 47 14.26 4.86 15.01
CA ASN A 47 14.79 5.37 16.29
C ASN A 47 16.25 5.80 16.23
N LYS A 48 16.98 5.52 15.17
CA LYS A 48 18.36 6.01 14.94
C LYS A 48 18.39 7.37 14.25
N ILE A 49 17.30 7.79 13.63
CA ILE A 49 17.22 9.02 12.85
C ILE A 49 17.14 10.23 13.78
N ASN A 50 17.94 11.26 13.49
CA ASN A 50 17.94 12.49 14.27
C ASN A 50 16.70 13.35 13.95
N MET A 51 15.57 12.98 14.53
CA MET A 51 14.27 13.63 14.35
C MET A 51 13.39 13.51 15.60
N LEU A 52 12.39 14.37 15.69
CA LEU A 52 11.21 14.26 16.54
C LEU A 52 10.06 13.72 15.68
N GLY A 53 10.10 12.42 15.38
CA GLY A 53 9.11 11.75 14.56
C GLY A 53 7.82 11.46 15.32
N THR A 54 6.68 11.61 14.65
CA THR A 54 5.36 11.20 15.15
C THR A 54 4.68 10.36 14.07
N VAL A 55 4.27 9.16 14.41
CA VAL A 55 3.43 8.35 13.53
C VAL A 55 2.03 8.96 13.52
N VAL A 56 1.59 9.48 12.39
CA VAL A 56 0.25 10.08 12.21
C VAL A 56 -0.71 9.18 11.45
N ILE A 57 -0.17 8.26 10.65
CA ILE A 57 -0.86 7.13 10.05
C ILE A 57 0.02 5.91 10.26
N GLY A 58 -0.51 4.90 10.92
CA GLY A 58 0.23 3.69 11.28
C GLY A 58 -0.73 2.52 11.45
N GLU A 59 -0.25 1.43 12.03
CA GLU A 59 -1.03 0.21 12.24
C GLU A 59 -1.48 0.09 13.70
N GLY A 60 -2.75 -0.32 13.87
CA GLY A 60 -3.32 -0.66 15.16
C GLY A 60 -3.56 0.52 16.10
N GLU A 61 -4.17 0.21 17.23
CA GLU A 61 -4.42 1.14 18.33
C GLU A 61 -3.36 0.96 19.42
N MET A 62 -3.25 1.95 20.32
CA MET A 62 -2.19 2.07 21.32
C MET A 62 -2.06 0.83 22.24
N ASP A 63 -3.15 0.09 22.45
CA ASP A 63 -3.20 -1.05 23.37
C ASP A 63 -2.86 -2.40 22.70
N GLU A 64 -2.69 -2.42 21.39
CA GLU A 64 -2.29 -3.60 20.60
C GLU A 64 -0.79 -3.56 20.28
N ALA A 65 0.04 -3.89 21.27
CA ALA A 65 1.49 -3.94 21.06
C ALA A 65 1.89 -5.18 20.22
N PRO A 66 2.92 -5.07 19.36
CA PRO A 66 3.98 -4.05 19.29
C PRO A 66 4.01 -3.25 17.99
N MET A 67 2.91 -2.66 17.59
CA MET A 67 2.76 -1.95 16.32
C MET A 67 3.29 -0.52 16.37
N LEU A 68 3.68 0.05 15.22
CA LEU A 68 3.95 1.47 15.03
C LEU A 68 2.61 2.22 14.99
N HIS A 69 2.00 2.41 16.16
CA HIS A 69 0.65 2.94 16.31
C HIS A 69 0.57 4.46 16.09
N ILE A 70 -0.63 4.94 15.81
CA ILE A 70 -0.88 6.39 15.69
C ILE A 70 -0.52 7.08 17.01
N GLY A 71 0.30 8.14 16.92
CA GLY A 71 0.81 8.89 18.08
C GLY A 71 2.16 8.39 18.62
N GLU A 72 2.66 7.23 18.18
CA GLU A 72 3.98 6.73 18.59
C GLU A 72 5.07 7.73 18.21
N LYS A 73 5.99 7.96 19.15
CA LYS A 73 7.14 8.85 18.95
C LYS A 73 8.36 8.03 18.57
N VAL A 74 8.94 8.35 17.42
CA VAL A 74 10.13 7.71 16.87
C VAL A 74 11.24 8.71 16.61
N GLY A 75 12.47 8.22 16.44
CA GLY A 75 13.66 9.03 16.28
C GLY A 75 14.40 9.25 17.59
N THR A 76 15.52 9.96 17.52
CA THR A 76 16.35 10.28 18.70
C THR A 76 15.73 11.32 19.63
N LYS A 77 14.54 11.80 19.33
CA LYS A 77 13.84 12.90 20.02
C LYS A 77 14.58 14.23 19.95
N LYS A 78 15.42 14.40 18.95
CA LYS A 78 16.17 15.63 18.63
C LYS A 78 16.05 15.89 17.14
N GLY A 79 16.24 17.15 16.70
CA GLY A 79 16.20 17.50 15.28
C GLY A 79 14.82 17.99 14.82
N ALA A 80 14.51 17.79 13.53
CA ALA A 80 13.26 18.29 12.95
C ALA A 80 12.03 17.53 13.46
N GLU A 81 10.91 18.25 13.60
CA GLU A 81 9.59 17.64 13.85
C GLU A 81 9.02 17.09 12.54
N ILE A 82 8.79 15.78 12.49
CA ILE A 82 8.38 15.06 11.27
C ILE A 82 7.15 14.22 11.55
N ASP A 83 6.12 14.38 10.73
CA ASP A 83 4.98 13.47 10.68
C ASP A 83 5.29 12.29 9.74
N ILE A 84 4.93 11.09 10.17
CA ILE A 84 5.22 9.84 9.46
C ILE A 84 3.92 9.07 9.25
N ALA A 85 3.70 8.66 8.02
CA ALA A 85 2.68 7.67 7.64
C ALA A 85 3.40 6.42 7.15
N LEU A 86 3.05 5.26 7.69
CA LEU A 86 3.77 4.03 7.38
C LEU A 86 2.88 2.79 7.41
N ASP A 87 3.32 1.78 6.68
CA ASP A 87 2.91 0.39 6.79
C ASP A 87 4.18 -0.47 6.64
N PRO A 88 4.63 -1.12 7.74
CA PRO A 88 5.85 -1.91 7.73
C PRO A 88 5.77 -3.13 6.82
N LEU A 89 4.58 -3.71 6.62
CA LEU A 89 4.37 -4.86 5.76
C LEU A 89 2.97 -4.87 5.12
N GLU A 90 2.76 -4.04 4.12
CA GLU A 90 1.57 -4.13 3.27
C GLU A 90 1.54 -5.50 2.57
N GLY A 91 0.46 -6.24 2.79
CA GLY A 91 0.31 -7.58 2.26
C GLY A 91 0.94 -8.69 3.10
N THR A 92 0.77 -8.66 4.42
CA THR A 92 1.22 -9.69 5.37
C THR A 92 0.87 -11.11 4.93
N ASN A 93 -0.32 -11.29 4.36
CA ASN A 93 -0.79 -12.58 3.83
C ASN A 93 0.03 -13.05 2.62
N PHE A 94 0.53 -12.14 1.78
CA PHE A 94 1.39 -12.47 0.65
C PHE A 94 2.73 -13.01 1.13
N THR A 95 3.34 -12.36 2.11
CA THR A 95 4.59 -12.82 2.73
C THR A 95 4.39 -14.20 3.36
N ALA A 96 3.37 -14.38 4.20
CA ALA A 96 3.10 -15.63 4.88
C ALA A 96 2.88 -16.81 3.90
N ASN A 97 2.34 -16.56 2.72
CA ASN A 97 2.04 -17.57 1.72
C ASN A 97 3.05 -17.65 0.55
N ASN A 98 4.18 -16.95 0.64
CA ASN A 98 5.19 -16.86 -0.44
C ASN A 98 4.59 -16.40 -1.77
N LEU A 99 3.71 -15.41 -1.72
CA LEU A 99 3.12 -14.77 -2.89
C LEU A 99 3.84 -13.45 -3.18
N PRO A 100 3.90 -13.01 -4.44
CA PRO A 100 4.48 -11.73 -4.81
C PRO A 100 3.56 -10.56 -4.41
N GLY A 101 4.11 -9.37 -4.20
CA GLY A 101 3.35 -8.14 -4.08
C GLY A 101 3.29 -7.54 -2.67
N ALA A 102 3.94 -8.16 -1.68
CA ALA A 102 4.15 -7.51 -0.38
C ALA A 102 5.23 -6.42 -0.50
N PHE A 103 5.07 -5.33 0.26
CA PHE A 103 6.05 -4.23 0.30
C PHE A 103 6.00 -3.50 1.64
N ALA A 104 7.06 -2.76 1.96
CA ALA A 104 7.11 -1.83 3.08
C ALA A 104 6.99 -0.40 2.54
N VAL A 105 6.21 0.45 3.16
CA VAL A 105 5.98 1.82 2.71
C VAL A 105 6.07 2.82 3.85
N LEU A 106 6.63 4.00 3.53
CA LEU A 106 6.72 5.12 4.44
C LEU A 106 6.60 6.43 3.66
N ALA A 107 5.80 7.35 4.18
CA ALA A 107 5.75 8.73 3.75
C ALA A 107 6.09 9.63 4.93
N ALA A 108 6.83 10.70 4.68
CA ALA A 108 7.23 11.64 5.72
C ALA A 108 7.06 13.09 5.24
N ALA A 109 6.65 13.96 6.14
CA ALA A 109 6.54 15.39 5.90
C ALA A 109 6.89 16.18 7.18
N GLU A 110 7.17 17.47 7.03
CA GLU A 110 7.24 18.37 8.18
C GLU A 110 5.93 18.29 8.98
N LYS A 111 6.01 18.43 10.27
CA LYS A 111 4.87 18.35 11.19
C LYS A 111 3.67 19.17 10.73
N GLY A 112 2.49 18.56 10.76
CA GLY A 112 1.22 19.14 10.36
C GLY A 112 0.95 19.14 8.86
N ASN A 113 1.80 18.52 8.03
CA ASN A 113 1.62 18.44 6.58
C ASN A 113 1.13 17.06 6.08
N LEU A 114 0.91 16.09 6.97
CA LEU A 114 0.19 14.87 6.65
C LEU A 114 -1.24 14.93 7.19
N LEU A 115 -2.20 14.60 6.33
CA LEU A 115 -3.60 14.49 6.74
C LEU A 115 -3.76 13.23 7.59
N SER A 116 -4.08 13.41 8.88
CA SER A 116 -4.52 12.31 9.71
C SER A 116 -5.94 11.94 9.31
N ALA A 117 -6.14 10.72 8.81
CA ALA A 117 -7.44 10.19 8.48
C ALA A 117 -7.72 8.95 9.34
N PRO A 118 -8.97 8.72 9.74
CA PRO A 118 -9.32 7.50 10.45
C PRO A 118 -9.06 6.28 9.55
N ASP A 119 -8.60 5.18 10.14
CA ASP A 119 -8.45 3.90 9.45
C ASP A 119 -9.81 3.27 9.21
N THR A 120 -10.45 3.66 8.12
CA THR A 120 -11.79 3.19 7.75
C THR A 120 -11.83 2.69 6.33
N TYR A 121 -12.61 1.62 6.12
CA TYR A 121 -12.93 1.17 4.77
C TYR A 121 -13.92 2.14 4.13
N MET A 122 -13.66 2.48 2.86
CA MET A 122 -14.54 3.30 2.04
C MET A 122 -14.81 2.62 0.72
N GLU A 123 -16.00 2.80 0.18
CA GLU A 123 -16.29 2.44 -1.20
C GLU A 123 -15.57 3.42 -2.14
N LYS A 124 -14.91 2.89 -3.14
CA LYS A 124 -14.11 3.68 -4.09
C LYS A 124 -14.31 3.17 -5.50
N ILE A 125 -14.40 4.09 -6.44
CA ILE A 125 -14.36 3.81 -7.86
C ILE A 125 -13.32 4.73 -8.52
N VAL A 126 -12.46 4.17 -9.35
CA VAL A 126 -11.38 4.93 -10.01
C VAL A 126 -11.35 4.54 -11.49
N ILE A 127 -11.26 5.56 -12.35
CA ILE A 127 -11.04 5.42 -13.79
C ILE A 127 -9.92 6.36 -14.24
N GLY A 128 -9.41 6.15 -15.45
CA GLY A 128 -8.40 7.04 -16.04
C GLY A 128 -8.91 8.48 -16.18
N SER A 129 -7.98 9.44 -16.26
CA SER A 129 -8.26 10.88 -16.27
C SER A 129 -8.91 11.41 -17.55
N ASN A 130 -8.94 10.61 -18.61
CA ASN A 130 -9.40 11.05 -19.96
C ASN A 130 -10.92 10.95 -20.16
N TYR A 131 -11.68 10.81 -19.10
CA TYR A 131 -13.14 10.71 -19.16
C TYR A 131 -13.82 11.92 -18.52
N PRO A 132 -15.07 12.23 -18.90
CA PRO A 132 -15.83 13.31 -18.29
C PRO A 132 -15.91 13.16 -16.76
N LYS A 133 -15.82 14.27 -16.04
CA LYS A 133 -16.11 14.29 -14.61
C LYS A 133 -17.54 13.78 -14.39
N ASN A 134 -17.72 13.01 -13.31
CA ASN A 134 -19.02 12.44 -12.93
C ASN A 134 -19.60 11.43 -13.94
N LEU A 135 -18.76 10.84 -14.82
CA LEU A 135 -19.20 9.75 -15.70
C LEU A 135 -19.66 8.52 -14.89
N LEU A 136 -18.95 8.24 -13.79
CA LEU A 136 -19.26 7.13 -12.88
C LEU A 136 -19.67 7.69 -11.53
N ASP A 137 -20.48 6.92 -10.80
CA ASP A 137 -20.93 7.22 -9.46
C ASP A 137 -21.11 5.93 -8.66
N LEU A 138 -20.80 5.95 -7.36
CA LEU A 138 -20.99 4.79 -6.49
C LEU A 138 -22.46 4.39 -6.39
N ASP A 139 -23.38 5.37 -6.43
CA ASP A 139 -24.83 5.14 -6.36
C ASP A 139 -25.41 4.51 -7.64
N PHE A 140 -24.69 4.54 -8.74
CA PHE A 140 -25.16 3.93 -9.99
C PHE A 140 -25.09 2.40 -9.98
N GLY A 141 -24.33 1.82 -9.08
CA GLY A 141 -24.04 0.40 -9.04
C GLY A 141 -23.16 -0.09 -10.19
N VAL A 142 -22.75 -1.35 -10.10
CA VAL A 142 -21.73 -1.94 -11.00
C VAL A 142 -22.14 -1.91 -12.46
N GLU A 143 -23.35 -2.41 -12.78
CA GLU A 143 -23.79 -2.58 -14.17
C GLU A 143 -23.92 -1.25 -14.93
N LYS A 144 -24.50 -0.22 -14.27
CA LYS A 144 -24.66 1.09 -14.90
C LYS A 144 -23.30 1.74 -15.13
N ASN A 145 -22.42 1.67 -14.16
CA ASN A 145 -21.06 2.21 -14.28
C ASN A 145 -20.29 1.56 -15.44
N ILE A 146 -20.36 0.24 -15.57
CA ILE A 146 -19.72 -0.49 -16.67
C ILE A 146 -20.29 -0.07 -18.03
N LYS A 147 -21.62 0.06 -18.16
CA LYS A 147 -22.25 0.50 -19.41
C LYS A 147 -21.83 1.93 -19.80
N LEU A 148 -21.80 2.84 -18.83
CA LEU A 148 -21.38 4.23 -19.06
C LEU A 148 -19.91 4.30 -19.48
N LEU A 149 -19.01 3.58 -18.81
CA LEU A 149 -17.60 3.56 -19.16
C LEU A 149 -17.37 2.92 -20.53
N ALA A 150 -18.04 1.81 -20.83
CA ALA A 150 -17.96 1.15 -22.14
C ALA A 150 -18.42 2.08 -23.28
N SER A 151 -19.53 2.78 -23.08
CA SER A 151 -20.05 3.77 -24.04
C SER A 151 -19.05 4.92 -24.23
N ALA A 152 -18.52 5.49 -23.16
CA ALA A 152 -17.55 6.59 -23.23
C ALA A 152 -16.23 6.17 -23.91
N LYS A 153 -15.86 4.89 -23.79
CA LYS A 153 -14.67 4.31 -24.42
C LYS A 153 -14.90 3.82 -25.84
N GLY A 154 -16.16 3.73 -26.29
CA GLY A 154 -16.52 3.19 -27.60
C GLY A 154 -16.28 1.69 -27.75
N VAL A 155 -16.42 0.92 -26.66
CA VAL A 155 -16.18 -0.53 -26.61
C VAL A 155 -17.38 -1.26 -26.00
N LYS A 156 -17.42 -2.60 -26.13
CA LYS A 156 -18.41 -3.40 -25.42
C LYS A 156 -18.05 -3.53 -23.93
N PRO A 157 -19.03 -3.71 -23.03
CA PRO A 157 -18.77 -3.98 -21.62
C PRO A 157 -17.76 -5.12 -21.37
N SER A 158 -17.82 -6.18 -22.17
CA SER A 158 -16.91 -7.34 -22.08
C SER A 158 -15.46 -7.03 -22.48
N GLU A 159 -15.19 -5.89 -23.09
CA GLU A 159 -13.85 -5.45 -23.49
C GLU A 159 -13.20 -4.52 -22.44
N LEU A 160 -13.95 -4.20 -21.37
CA LEU A 160 -13.41 -3.46 -20.24
C LEU A 160 -12.58 -4.37 -19.32
N SER A 161 -11.56 -3.79 -18.73
CA SER A 161 -10.80 -4.42 -17.64
C SER A 161 -11.19 -3.75 -16.33
N ALA A 162 -11.48 -4.56 -15.32
CA ALA A 162 -11.74 -4.10 -13.96
C ALA A 162 -10.80 -4.79 -12.98
N CYS A 163 -10.40 -4.07 -11.93
CA CYS A 163 -9.65 -4.60 -10.82
C CYS A 163 -10.48 -4.44 -9.54
N VAL A 164 -10.69 -5.53 -8.83
CA VAL A 164 -11.44 -5.55 -7.57
C VAL A 164 -10.64 -6.36 -6.56
N LEU A 165 -10.46 -5.82 -5.36
CA LEU A 165 -9.77 -6.53 -4.29
C LEU A 165 -10.57 -7.79 -3.89
N LYS A 166 -9.94 -8.97 -3.93
CA LYS A 166 -10.57 -10.25 -3.57
C LYS A 166 -10.76 -10.34 -2.05
N ARG A 167 -11.95 -9.97 -1.59
CA ARG A 167 -12.42 -10.06 -0.21
C ARG A 167 -13.86 -10.55 -0.19
N ASP A 168 -14.27 -11.20 0.89
CA ASP A 168 -15.65 -11.71 1.03
C ASP A 168 -16.70 -10.61 0.83
N ARG A 169 -16.46 -9.41 1.34
CA ARG A 169 -17.34 -8.24 1.14
C ARG A 169 -17.46 -7.78 -0.30
N HIS A 170 -16.56 -8.20 -1.20
CA HIS A 170 -16.57 -7.81 -2.62
C HIS A 170 -17.12 -8.90 -3.55
N LYS A 171 -17.54 -10.06 -3.02
CA LYS A 171 -18.09 -11.16 -3.84
C LYS A 171 -19.19 -10.68 -4.77
N HIS A 172 -20.13 -9.90 -4.26
CA HIS A 172 -21.24 -9.37 -5.06
C HIS A 172 -20.81 -8.46 -6.22
N ILE A 173 -19.70 -7.74 -6.09
CA ILE A 173 -19.12 -6.93 -7.16
C ILE A 173 -18.46 -7.83 -8.19
N ILE A 174 -17.66 -8.79 -7.74
CA ILE A 174 -16.94 -9.75 -8.60
C ILE A 174 -17.92 -10.56 -9.43
N GLU A 175 -19.00 -11.05 -8.84
CA GLU A 175 -20.07 -11.78 -9.52
C GLU A 175 -20.78 -10.93 -10.59
N LYS A 176 -21.12 -9.67 -10.26
CA LYS A 176 -21.75 -8.75 -11.22
C LYS A 176 -20.83 -8.36 -12.38
N LEU A 177 -19.53 -8.32 -12.15
CA LEU A 177 -18.54 -8.08 -13.19
C LEU A 177 -18.26 -9.35 -14.04
N ASN A 178 -18.85 -10.49 -13.65
CA ASN A 178 -18.59 -11.79 -14.24
C ASN A 178 -17.08 -12.12 -14.33
N LEU A 179 -16.34 -11.64 -13.34
CA LEU A 179 -14.93 -11.96 -13.15
C LEU A 179 -14.89 -13.36 -12.53
N GLY A 180 -14.50 -14.38 -13.30
CA GLY A 180 -14.32 -15.73 -12.78
C GLY A 180 -13.35 -15.78 -11.60
N GLU A 181 -13.18 -16.95 -10.97
CA GLU A 181 -12.28 -17.15 -9.82
C GLU A 181 -10.82 -16.74 -10.08
N SER A 182 -10.44 -16.61 -11.34
CA SER A 182 -9.13 -16.09 -11.78
C SER A 182 -9.01 -14.56 -11.81
N ALA A 183 -9.98 -13.81 -11.31
CA ALA A 183 -9.83 -12.39 -11.04
C ALA A 183 -8.89 -12.16 -9.83
N GLU A 184 -7.74 -12.82 -9.88
CA GLU A 184 -6.62 -12.48 -9.03
C GLU A 184 -6.10 -11.10 -9.39
N VAL A 185 -5.69 -10.38 -8.37
CA VAL A 185 -5.01 -9.08 -8.42
C VAL A 185 -3.74 -9.07 -9.29
N ASP A 186 -3.45 -10.13 -10.01
CA ASP A 186 -2.21 -10.41 -10.74
C ASP A 186 -2.11 -9.84 -12.15
N LYS A 187 -3.02 -9.00 -12.59
CA LYS A 187 -2.73 -8.19 -13.77
C LYS A 187 -2.17 -6.84 -13.36
N ILE A 188 -0.94 -6.87 -12.82
CA ILE A 188 -0.06 -5.70 -12.87
C ILE A 188 -0.16 -5.14 -14.30
N PRO A 189 -0.55 -3.88 -14.49
CA PRO A 189 -0.64 -3.28 -15.82
C PRO A 189 0.65 -3.52 -16.61
N LYS A 190 0.56 -3.81 -17.92
CA LYS A 190 1.73 -4.08 -18.76
C LYS A 190 2.92 -3.14 -18.54
N PRO A 191 2.74 -1.81 -18.33
CA PRO A 191 3.84 -0.89 -18.00
C PRO A 191 4.59 -1.26 -16.72
N ALA A 192 3.88 -1.74 -15.70
CA ALA A 192 4.53 -2.14 -14.44
C ALA A 192 5.25 -3.49 -14.56
N GLN A 193 4.75 -4.41 -15.39
CA GLN A 193 5.46 -5.65 -15.72
C GLN A 193 6.77 -5.39 -16.48
N GLU A 194 6.78 -4.42 -17.39
CA GLU A 194 7.98 -4.01 -18.10
C GLU A 194 9.01 -3.37 -17.17
N TYR A 195 8.56 -2.54 -16.24
CA TYR A 195 9.42 -1.93 -15.23
C TYR A 195 10.07 -2.99 -14.31
N VAL A 196 9.31 -3.97 -13.85
CA VAL A 196 9.84 -5.11 -13.06
C VAL A 196 10.86 -5.92 -13.85
N LYS A 197 10.64 -6.14 -15.17
CA LYS A 197 11.60 -6.80 -16.04
C LYS A 197 12.90 -6.00 -16.22
N GLN A 198 12.81 -4.67 -16.30
CA GLN A 198 13.98 -3.78 -16.38
C GLN A 198 14.83 -3.83 -15.12
N ILE A 199 14.18 -3.83 -13.93
CA ILE A 199 14.88 -3.95 -12.64
C ILE A 199 15.59 -5.30 -12.53
N LYS A 200 14.93 -6.40 -12.92
CA LYS A 200 15.55 -7.74 -12.91
C LYS A 200 16.77 -7.82 -13.83
N LYS A 201 16.68 -7.28 -15.06
CA LYS A 201 17.81 -7.22 -16.00
C LYS A 201 19.00 -6.41 -15.47
N LYS A 202 18.74 -5.33 -14.74
CA LYS A 202 19.78 -4.49 -14.16
C LYS A 202 20.55 -5.21 -13.05
N LYS A 203 19.86 -6.02 -12.24
CA LYS A 203 20.48 -6.85 -11.19
C LYS A 203 21.26 -8.06 -11.70
N GLU A 204 20.97 -8.55 -12.90
CA GLU A 204 21.70 -9.65 -13.52
C GLU A 204 22.94 -9.17 -14.27
N SER A 205 23.14 -7.85 -14.43
CA SER A 205 24.27 -7.21 -15.11
C SER A 205 25.26 -6.51 -14.17
N GLU A 206 25.01 -6.53 -12.88
CA GLU A 206 25.90 -6.09 -11.79
C GLU A 206 26.51 -7.31 -11.05
#